data_958a5cf04625ac3fc3118c836d055bc0
#
_entry.id   958a5cf04625ac3fc3118c836d055bc0
#
_cell.length_a   1.000
_cell.length_b   1.000
_cell.length_c   1.000
_cell.angle_alpha   90.00
_cell.angle_beta   90.00
_cell.angle_gamma   90.00
#
_symmetry.space_group_name_H-M   'P 1'
#
loop_
_entity.id
_entity.type
_entity.pdbx_description
1 polymer ?
#
loop_
_entity_poly.entity_id
_entity_poly.type
_entity_poly.pdbx_seq_one_letter_code
_entity_poly.pdbx_strand_id
1 'polypeptide(L)'
;MTAPDYLLCDGARRIAYHRTLPRGEGASKPGVMLPGVMFLGGFASDMTGTKATHLEAWARAAGRAFLRFDYTGHGASSGRFEDGCIGDWARDAGDALARLTEGRQVLVGSSMGGWIALLLARAQPERVAGLVGVAAAPDFTEDAMAAAMTPEQAAAMARDGRFAIPNPYGDAPTVITRRLIEDGRAQLVLRSALRLPFPVRLLHGTADADVPVAVGLRLLAHLESDDARLTLVKGADHRMSGARELALMTQAVEDASQNASGWPR
;
A
#
# COMPACT_ATOMS: atom_id res chain seq x y z
N MET A 1 -18.02 -5.44 13.26
CA MET A 1 -16.84 -6.09 12.64
C MET A 1 -16.35 -7.17 13.58
N THR A 2 -15.90 -8.31 13.09
CA THR A 2 -15.26 -9.37 13.91
C THR A 2 -13.92 -8.87 14.45
N ALA A 3 -13.46 -9.42 15.59
CA ALA A 3 -12.12 -9.16 16.10
C ALA A 3 -11.08 -9.63 15.06
N PRO A 4 -9.92 -8.96 14.96
CA PRO A 4 -8.84 -9.40 14.07
C PRO A 4 -8.14 -10.65 14.62
N ASP A 5 -7.57 -11.43 13.71
CA ASP A 5 -6.56 -12.42 14.04
C ASP A 5 -5.17 -11.76 14.16
N TYR A 6 -4.20 -12.49 14.72
CA TYR A 6 -2.84 -11.97 14.92
C TYR A 6 -1.78 -12.92 14.38
N LEU A 7 -0.92 -12.38 13.51
CA LEU A 7 0.31 -13.04 13.11
C LEU A 7 1.41 -12.70 14.12
N LEU A 8 1.93 -13.73 14.79
CA LEU A 8 3.07 -13.58 15.70
C LEU A 8 4.36 -13.60 14.88
N CYS A 9 5.13 -12.53 14.99
CA CYS A 9 6.43 -12.36 14.35
C CYS A 9 7.55 -12.36 15.39
N ASP A 10 8.78 -12.09 14.96
CA ASP A 10 9.96 -12.10 15.83
C ASP A 10 9.80 -11.16 17.05
N GLY A 11 10.24 -11.62 18.21
CA GLY A 11 10.09 -10.88 19.46
C GLY A 11 8.64 -10.79 19.90
N ALA A 12 8.21 -9.60 20.35
CA ALA A 12 6.84 -9.31 20.78
C ALA A 12 5.96 -8.71 19.67
N ARG A 13 6.43 -8.71 18.42
CA ARG A 13 5.74 -8.10 17.27
C ARG A 13 4.52 -8.93 16.86
N ARG A 14 3.34 -8.30 16.86
CA ARG A 14 2.06 -8.91 16.44
C ARG A 14 1.42 -8.05 15.38
N ILE A 15 1.12 -8.64 14.25
CA ILE A 15 0.43 -8.01 13.11
C ILE A 15 -1.03 -8.44 13.15
N ALA A 16 -1.94 -7.48 13.35
CA ALA A 16 -3.37 -7.71 13.28
C ALA A 16 -3.83 -7.82 11.83
N TYR A 17 -4.70 -8.77 11.52
CA TYR A 17 -5.18 -8.96 10.15
C TYR A 17 -6.61 -9.51 10.08
N HIS A 18 -7.22 -9.33 8.91
CA HIS A 18 -8.38 -10.08 8.46
C HIS A 18 -8.06 -10.79 7.15
N ARG A 19 -8.38 -12.09 7.09
CA ARG A 19 -8.19 -12.91 5.91
C ARG A 19 -9.51 -13.51 5.44
N THR A 20 -9.83 -13.31 4.17
CA THR A 20 -10.90 -14.02 3.47
C THR A 20 -10.25 -15.15 2.67
N LEU A 21 -10.67 -16.38 2.94
CA LEU A 21 -10.23 -17.55 2.17
C LEU A 21 -11.01 -17.63 0.86
N PRO A 22 -10.41 -18.16 -0.22
CA PRO A 22 -11.13 -18.39 -1.46
C PRO A 22 -12.25 -19.41 -1.22
N ARG A 23 -13.41 -19.19 -1.82
CA ARG A 23 -14.47 -20.21 -1.87
C ARG A 23 -14.21 -21.10 -3.07
N GLY A 24 -14.31 -22.45 -2.85
CA GLY A 24 -13.96 -23.44 -3.87
C GLY A 24 -14.74 -23.30 -5.18
N GLU A 25 -14.26 -23.95 -6.20
CA GLU A 25 -14.62 -24.19 -7.61
C GLU A 25 -15.77 -23.43 -8.34
N GLY A 26 -16.48 -22.50 -7.69
CA GLY A 26 -17.68 -21.88 -8.26
C GLY A 26 -17.49 -20.59 -9.08
N ALA A 27 -16.33 -19.94 -9.03
CA ALA A 27 -16.15 -18.59 -9.56
C ALA A 27 -15.09 -18.45 -10.67
N SER A 28 -14.39 -19.51 -11.03
CA SER A 28 -13.38 -19.48 -12.08
C SER A 28 -13.66 -20.58 -13.10
N LYS A 29 -13.29 -20.35 -14.36
CA LYS A 29 -13.25 -21.44 -15.36
C LYS A 29 -12.44 -22.60 -14.78
N PRO A 30 -12.86 -23.87 -14.94
CA PRO A 30 -12.11 -25.01 -14.42
C PRO A 30 -10.63 -24.92 -14.79
N GLY A 31 -9.75 -24.97 -13.77
CA GLY A 31 -8.30 -24.95 -13.96
C GLY A 31 -7.62 -23.57 -13.88
N VAL A 32 -8.34 -22.45 -13.67
CA VAL A 32 -7.73 -21.11 -13.49
C VAL A 32 -8.00 -20.59 -12.09
N MET A 33 -7.01 -20.67 -11.22
CA MET A 33 -7.06 -19.96 -9.94
C MET A 33 -6.67 -18.48 -10.15
N LEU A 34 -7.59 -17.57 -9.84
CA LEU A 34 -7.27 -16.14 -9.80
C LEU A 34 -6.32 -15.84 -8.63
N PRO A 35 -5.36 -14.92 -8.83
CA PRO A 35 -4.47 -14.52 -7.74
C PRO A 35 -5.27 -13.92 -6.57
N GLY A 36 -4.81 -14.14 -5.34
CA GLY A 36 -5.35 -13.45 -4.18
C GLY A 36 -5.09 -11.94 -4.25
N VAL A 37 -5.70 -11.20 -3.33
CA VAL A 37 -5.53 -9.74 -3.23
C VAL A 37 -5.03 -9.38 -1.84
N MET A 38 -3.97 -8.58 -1.75
CA MET A 38 -3.44 -8.05 -0.50
C MET A 38 -3.52 -6.53 -0.49
N PHE A 39 -4.22 -5.98 0.50
CA PHE A 39 -4.37 -4.54 0.66
C PHE A 39 -3.33 -4.00 1.65
N LEU A 40 -2.62 -2.95 1.23
CA LEU A 40 -1.59 -2.25 1.98
C LEU A 40 -2.08 -0.83 2.31
N GLY A 41 -2.24 -0.54 3.60
CA GLY A 41 -2.79 0.72 4.11
C GLY A 41 -1.84 1.90 3.96
N GLY A 42 -2.39 3.12 4.11
CA GLY A 42 -1.62 4.37 4.09
C GLY A 42 -0.97 4.70 5.44
N PHE A 43 -0.19 5.79 5.46
CA PHE A 43 0.46 6.35 6.64
C PHE A 43 -0.56 6.73 7.70
N ALA A 44 -0.35 6.31 8.95
CA ALA A 44 -1.23 6.54 10.09
C ALA A 44 -2.69 6.10 9.89
N SER A 45 -2.94 5.12 9.00
CA SER A 45 -4.26 4.54 8.77
C SER A 45 -4.32 3.10 9.30
N ASP A 46 -5.53 2.54 9.37
CA ASP A 46 -5.75 1.16 9.79
C ASP A 46 -6.47 0.34 8.70
N MET A 47 -6.54 -0.97 8.92
CA MET A 47 -7.16 -1.92 8.01
C MET A 47 -8.69 -1.85 7.95
N THR A 48 -9.35 -0.99 8.77
CA THR A 48 -10.81 -0.81 8.77
C THR A 48 -11.28 0.25 7.79
N GLY A 49 -10.34 0.94 7.14
CA GLY A 49 -10.61 1.99 6.18
C GLY A 49 -11.50 1.55 5.01
N THR A 50 -12.23 2.52 4.43
CA THR A 50 -13.25 2.30 3.38
C THR A 50 -12.76 1.47 2.20
N LYS A 51 -11.54 1.74 1.69
CA LYS A 51 -10.96 1.01 0.55
C LYS A 51 -10.71 -0.47 0.88
N ALA A 52 -10.14 -0.74 2.07
CA ALA A 52 -9.82 -2.09 2.52
C ALA A 52 -11.09 -2.94 2.71
N THR A 53 -12.11 -2.38 3.39
CA THR A 53 -13.37 -3.07 3.65
C THR A 53 -14.22 -3.24 2.39
N HIS A 54 -14.17 -2.28 1.47
CA HIS A 54 -14.84 -2.39 0.16
C HIS A 54 -14.24 -3.55 -0.66
N LEU A 55 -12.92 -3.61 -0.78
CA LEU A 55 -12.25 -4.70 -1.52
C LEU A 55 -12.43 -6.05 -0.86
N GLU A 56 -12.47 -6.13 0.48
CA GLU A 56 -12.79 -7.38 1.16
C GLU A 56 -14.22 -7.86 0.83
N ALA A 57 -15.19 -6.96 0.85
CA ALA A 57 -16.58 -7.30 0.51
C ALA A 57 -16.69 -7.80 -0.95
N TRP A 58 -16.06 -7.11 -1.87
CA TRP A 58 -15.99 -7.53 -3.27
C TRP A 58 -15.29 -8.89 -3.43
N ALA A 59 -14.12 -9.08 -2.81
CA ALA A 59 -13.38 -10.34 -2.91
C ALA A 59 -14.18 -11.52 -2.35
N ARG A 60 -14.89 -11.31 -1.25
CA ARG A 60 -15.78 -12.30 -0.65
C ARG A 60 -16.94 -12.65 -1.58
N ALA A 61 -17.55 -11.67 -2.24
CA ALA A 61 -18.60 -11.89 -3.22
C ALA A 61 -18.09 -12.63 -4.46
N ALA A 62 -16.86 -12.32 -4.90
CA ALA A 62 -16.18 -12.95 -6.03
C ALA A 62 -15.53 -14.31 -5.70
N GLY A 63 -15.62 -14.79 -4.44
CA GLY A 63 -14.98 -16.03 -3.99
C GLY A 63 -13.45 -15.99 -3.99
N ARG A 64 -12.84 -14.80 -3.96
CA ARG A 64 -11.38 -14.59 -4.01
C ARG A 64 -10.75 -14.53 -2.63
N ALA A 65 -9.50 -14.99 -2.54
CA ALA A 65 -8.66 -14.75 -1.36
C ALA A 65 -8.39 -13.25 -1.21
N PHE A 66 -8.49 -12.75 0.02
CA PHE A 66 -8.19 -11.35 0.34
C PHE A 66 -7.52 -11.23 1.70
N LEU A 67 -6.52 -10.34 1.81
CA LEU A 67 -5.83 -10.01 3.05
C LEU A 67 -5.81 -8.49 3.23
N ARG A 68 -6.19 -8.03 4.42
CA ARG A 68 -5.91 -6.69 4.96
C ARG A 68 -5.30 -6.82 6.34
N PHE A 69 -4.41 -5.94 6.68
CA PHE A 69 -3.66 -5.99 7.94
C PHE A 69 -3.23 -4.60 8.39
N ASP A 70 -2.87 -4.48 9.65
CA ASP A 70 -2.26 -3.29 10.23
C ASP A 70 -0.74 -3.49 10.34
N TYR A 71 0.04 -2.51 9.91
CA TYR A 71 1.48 -2.53 10.19
C TYR A 71 1.75 -2.35 11.69
N THR A 72 2.93 -2.72 12.16
CA THR A 72 3.37 -2.40 13.51
C THR A 72 3.18 -0.91 13.81
N GLY A 73 2.59 -0.61 14.97
CA GLY A 73 2.25 0.76 15.38
C GLY A 73 1.00 1.35 14.74
N HIS A 74 0.29 0.59 13.89
CA HIS A 74 -0.99 0.99 13.30
C HIS A 74 -2.13 0.15 13.86
N GLY A 75 -3.31 0.72 13.91
CA GLY A 75 -4.57 0.05 14.23
C GLY A 75 -4.49 -0.87 15.45
N ALA A 76 -4.77 -2.18 15.26
CA ALA A 76 -4.77 -3.20 16.30
C ALA A 76 -3.43 -3.96 16.42
N SER A 77 -2.42 -3.65 15.60
CA SER A 77 -1.10 -4.24 15.69
C SER A 77 -0.31 -3.71 16.89
N SER A 78 0.70 -4.49 17.31
CA SER A 78 1.57 -4.09 18.43
C SER A 78 2.51 -2.94 18.07
N GLY A 79 3.11 -2.34 19.10
CA GLY A 79 4.08 -1.24 18.94
C GLY A 79 3.45 0.14 18.98
N ARG A 80 4.29 1.17 18.82
CA ARG A 80 3.86 2.56 18.74
C ARG A 80 4.17 3.07 17.34
N PHE A 81 3.31 3.91 16.80
CA PHE A 81 3.48 4.50 15.47
C PHE A 81 4.82 5.26 15.33
N GLU A 82 5.18 6.03 16.34
CA GLU A 82 6.40 6.82 16.37
C GLU A 82 7.70 5.99 16.34
N ASP A 83 7.62 4.71 16.71
CA ASP A 83 8.77 3.80 16.71
C ASP A 83 8.99 3.14 15.33
N GLY A 84 8.02 3.27 14.42
CA GLY A 84 8.05 2.65 13.10
C GLY A 84 8.75 3.48 12.02
N CYS A 85 9.09 2.81 10.93
CA CYS A 85 9.66 3.41 9.74
C CYS A 85 9.26 2.60 8.49
N ILE A 86 9.60 3.10 7.30
CA ILE A 86 9.23 2.46 6.01
C ILE A 86 9.75 1.02 5.92
N GLY A 87 11.00 0.79 6.32
CA GLY A 87 11.61 -0.55 6.31
C GLY A 87 10.94 -1.53 7.26
N ASP A 88 10.51 -1.07 8.46
CA ASP A 88 9.75 -1.92 9.37
C ASP A 88 8.40 -2.31 8.78
N TRP A 89 7.67 -1.37 8.19
CA TRP A 89 6.36 -1.63 7.58
C TRP A 89 6.46 -2.46 6.31
N ALA A 90 7.54 -2.31 5.54
CA ALA A 90 7.84 -3.21 4.42
C ALA A 90 8.12 -4.64 4.90
N ARG A 91 8.84 -4.81 6.02
CA ARG A 91 9.06 -6.13 6.65
C ARG A 91 7.75 -6.73 7.14
N ASP A 92 6.87 -5.96 7.81
CA ASP A 92 5.55 -6.42 8.23
C ASP A 92 4.73 -6.93 7.05
N ALA A 93 4.72 -6.18 5.96
CA ALA A 93 4.04 -6.57 4.73
C ALA A 93 4.65 -7.83 4.11
N GLY A 94 5.98 -7.98 4.15
CA GLY A 94 6.69 -9.18 3.72
C GLY A 94 6.31 -10.42 4.53
N ASP A 95 6.26 -10.29 5.86
CA ASP A 95 5.82 -11.36 6.76
C ASP A 95 4.35 -11.75 6.50
N ALA A 96 3.48 -10.77 6.32
CA ALA A 96 2.08 -10.99 5.99
C ALA A 96 1.91 -11.69 4.63
N LEU A 97 2.64 -11.24 3.59
CA LEU A 97 2.65 -11.87 2.27
C LEU A 97 3.12 -13.33 2.35
N ALA A 98 4.22 -13.58 3.06
CA ALA A 98 4.82 -14.92 3.13
C ALA A 98 3.99 -15.91 3.94
N ARG A 99 3.37 -15.47 5.04
CA ARG A 99 2.77 -16.37 6.05
C ARG A 99 1.25 -16.41 6.04
N LEU A 100 0.59 -15.41 5.42
CA LEU A 100 -0.88 -15.30 5.40
C LEU A 100 -1.47 -15.47 4.00
N THR A 101 -0.64 -15.55 2.94
CA THR A 101 -1.11 -15.71 1.57
C THR A 101 -0.46 -16.90 0.87
N GLU A 102 -1.17 -17.46 -0.09
CA GLU A 102 -0.70 -18.55 -0.95
C GLU A 102 -0.63 -18.09 -2.40
N GLY A 103 0.39 -18.55 -3.14
CA GLY A 103 0.58 -18.20 -4.54
C GLY A 103 0.87 -16.71 -4.77
N ARG A 104 0.64 -16.27 -6.01
CA ARG A 104 0.85 -14.86 -6.40
C ARG A 104 -0.33 -14.00 -5.97
N GLN A 105 -0.03 -12.75 -5.58
CA GLN A 105 -1.03 -11.79 -5.12
C GLN A 105 -1.08 -10.57 -6.03
N VAL A 106 -2.26 -9.98 -6.21
CA VAL A 106 -2.37 -8.58 -6.63
C VAL A 106 -2.19 -7.71 -5.40
N LEU A 107 -1.15 -6.89 -5.39
CA LEU A 107 -0.89 -5.94 -4.31
C LEU A 107 -1.67 -4.65 -4.58
N VAL A 108 -2.52 -4.24 -3.64
CA VAL A 108 -3.27 -2.98 -3.71
C VAL A 108 -2.74 -2.05 -2.64
N GLY A 109 -1.98 -1.04 -3.02
CA GLY A 109 -1.36 -0.09 -2.10
C GLY A 109 -1.97 1.30 -2.17
N SER A 110 -2.43 1.84 -1.04
CA SER A 110 -2.96 3.19 -0.95
C SER A 110 -1.94 4.13 -0.30
N SER A 111 -1.62 5.26 -0.95
CA SER A 111 -0.68 6.27 -0.44
C SER A 111 0.68 5.64 -0.07
N MET A 112 1.12 5.70 1.20
CA MET A 112 2.30 4.96 1.71
C MET A 112 2.25 3.48 1.35
N GLY A 113 1.08 2.84 1.43
CA GLY A 113 0.92 1.42 1.05
C GLY A 113 1.30 1.16 -0.41
N GLY A 114 1.17 2.15 -1.29
CA GLY A 114 1.69 2.09 -2.66
C GLY A 114 3.21 1.99 -2.70
N TRP A 115 3.92 2.75 -1.85
CA TRP A 115 5.38 2.63 -1.72
C TRP A 115 5.78 1.26 -1.17
N ILE A 116 5.11 0.80 -0.09
CA ILE A 116 5.36 -0.53 0.47
C ILE A 116 5.11 -1.63 -0.57
N ALA A 117 4.05 -1.52 -1.38
CA ALA A 117 3.77 -2.46 -2.47
C ALA A 117 4.88 -2.51 -3.51
N LEU A 118 5.46 -1.34 -3.88
CA LEU A 118 6.61 -1.25 -4.79
C LEU A 118 7.87 -1.91 -4.19
N LEU A 119 8.11 -1.73 -2.88
CA LEU A 119 9.22 -2.40 -2.17
C LEU A 119 9.07 -3.92 -2.18
N LEU A 120 7.87 -4.43 -1.88
CA LEU A 120 7.57 -5.87 -1.97
C LEU A 120 7.73 -6.40 -3.40
N ALA A 121 7.18 -5.67 -4.37
CA ALA A 121 7.23 -6.04 -5.78
C ALA A 121 8.66 -6.11 -6.32
N ARG A 122 9.54 -5.21 -5.86
CA ARG A 122 10.97 -5.22 -6.18
C ARG A 122 11.70 -6.39 -5.51
N ALA A 123 11.36 -6.69 -4.27
CA ALA A 123 12.04 -7.72 -3.48
C ALA A 123 11.58 -9.15 -3.80
N GLN A 124 10.31 -9.36 -4.18
CA GLN A 124 9.67 -10.66 -4.38
C GLN A 124 8.76 -10.65 -5.62
N PRO A 125 9.28 -10.33 -6.82
CA PRO A 125 8.45 -10.20 -8.02
C PRO A 125 7.69 -11.50 -8.38
N GLU A 126 8.25 -12.66 -8.03
CA GLU A 126 7.63 -13.98 -8.24
C GLU A 126 6.35 -14.19 -7.41
N ARG A 127 6.18 -13.44 -6.31
CA ARG A 127 4.99 -13.48 -5.44
C ARG A 127 3.91 -12.49 -5.91
N VAL A 128 4.19 -11.65 -6.92
CA VAL A 128 3.28 -10.59 -7.37
C VAL A 128 2.68 -10.95 -8.73
N ALA A 129 1.36 -10.94 -8.82
CA ALA A 129 0.60 -11.13 -10.05
C ALA A 129 0.27 -9.81 -10.75
N GLY A 130 0.20 -8.72 -9.99
CA GLY A 130 -0.09 -7.37 -10.46
C GLY A 130 -0.02 -6.37 -9.31
N LEU A 131 0.04 -5.09 -9.63
CA LEU A 131 0.08 -4.00 -8.66
C LEU A 131 -0.97 -2.94 -8.98
N VAL A 132 -1.74 -2.53 -7.98
CA VAL A 132 -2.66 -1.40 -8.06
C VAL A 132 -2.21 -0.34 -7.05
N GLY A 133 -1.80 0.83 -7.52
CA GLY A 133 -1.46 1.98 -6.68
C GLY A 133 -2.61 3.00 -6.65
N VAL A 134 -3.13 3.31 -5.48
CA VAL A 134 -4.18 4.32 -5.29
C VAL A 134 -3.59 5.52 -4.59
N ALA A 135 -3.48 6.66 -5.28
CA ALA A 135 -2.80 7.86 -4.80
C ALA A 135 -1.42 7.52 -4.20
N ALA A 136 -0.67 6.62 -4.86
CA ALA A 136 0.58 6.09 -4.35
C ALA A 136 1.61 7.20 -4.10
N ALA A 137 2.27 7.13 -2.94
CA ALA A 137 3.22 8.14 -2.46
C ALA A 137 4.62 7.54 -2.27
N PRO A 138 5.30 7.06 -3.34
CA PRO A 138 6.67 6.58 -3.21
C PRO A 138 7.60 7.71 -2.78
N ASP A 139 8.62 7.36 -1.98
CA ASP A 139 9.70 8.25 -1.55
C ASP A 139 9.25 9.52 -0.77
N PHE A 140 7.99 9.56 -0.26
CA PHE A 140 7.39 10.77 0.31
C PHE A 140 8.13 11.30 1.54
N THR A 141 8.84 10.46 2.29
CA THR A 141 9.62 10.90 3.46
C THR A 141 10.76 11.82 3.07
N GLU A 142 11.38 11.59 1.90
CA GLU A 142 12.44 12.44 1.37
C GLU A 142 11.89 13.54 0.46
N ASP A 143 11.08 13.17 -0.54
CA ASP A 143 10.65 14.07 -1.60
C ASP A 143 9.56 15.07 -1.18
N ALA A 144 8.85 14.78 -0.07
CA ALA A 144 7.83 15.67 0.47
C ALA A 144 8.15 16.09 1.91
N MET A 145 8.24 15.17 2.88
CA MET A 145 8.40 15.53 4.29
C MET A 145 9.72 16.23 4.57
N ALA A 146 10.85 15.63 4.16
CA ALA A 146 12.16 16.23 4.41
C ALA A 146 12.37 17.49 3.57
N ALA A 147 11.95 17.47 2.30
CA ALA A 147 12.10 18.60 1.39
C ALA A 147 11.25 19.83 1.79
N ALA A 148 10.12 19.62 2.48
CA ALA A 148 9.21 20.68 2.89
C ALA A 148 9.35 21.10 4.36
N MET A 149 10.38 20.62 5.09
CA MET A 149 10.61 21.03 6.49
C MET A 149 10.81 22.54 6.58
N THR A 150 10.05 23.17 7.49
CA THR A 150 10.32 24.57 7.85
C THR A 150 11.63 24.66 8.66
N PRO A 151 12.25 25.87 8.77
CA PRO A 151 13.41 26.06 9.62
C PRO A 151 13.18 25.61 11.08
N GLU A 152 11.98 25.83 11.62
CA GLU A 152 11.59 25.45 12.99
C GLU A 152 11.52 23.92 13.11
N GLN A 153 10.92 23.23 12.12
CA GLN A 153 10.85 21.76 12.08
C GLN A 153 12.24 21.15 11.94
N ALA A 154 13.11 21.73 11.10
CA ALA A 154 14.49 21.29 10.95
C ALA A 154 15.29 21.47 12.24
N ALA A 155 15.10 22.59 12.97
CA ALA A 155 15.71 22.82 14.27
C ALA A 155 15.19 21.84 15.33
N ALA A 156 13.88 21.55 15.36
CA ALA A 156 13.29 20.55 16.24
C ALA A 156 13.83 19.15 15.92
N MET A 157 13.91 18.77 14.63
CA MET A 157 14.48 17.51 14.19
C MET A 157 15.96 17.37 14.62
N ALA A 158 16.74 18.44 14.52
CA ALA A 158 18.14 18.44 14.96
C ALA A 158 18.29 18.29 16.47
N ARG A 159 17.49 19.01 17.25
CA ARG A 159 17.54 19.05 18.73
C ARG A 159 16.89 17.80 19.37
N ASP A 160 15.66 17.48 18.96
CA ASP A 160 14.80 16.51 19.64
C ASP A 160 14.64 15.19 18.85
N GLY A 161 15.15 15.13 17.60
CA GLY A 161 15.00 13.99 16.70
C GLY A 161 13.59 13.81 16.17
N ARG A 162 12.68 14.77 16.36
CA ARG A 162 11.29 14.70 15.91
C ARG A 162 10.62 16.08 15.85
N PHE A 163 9.54 16.17 15.10
CA PHE A 163 8.59 17.28 15.11
C PHE A 163 7.17 16.75 14.85
N ALA A 164 6.17 17.58 15.10
CA ALA A 164 4.77 17.25 14.88
C ALA A 164 4.22 18.04 13.69
N ILE A 165 3.33 17.41 12.92
CA ILE A 165 2.54 18.05 11.86
C ILE A 165 1.05 17.92 12.18
N PRO A 166 0.20 18.85 11.74
CA PRO A 166 -1.24 18.68 11.81
C PRO A 166 -1.67 17.38 11.17
N ASN A 167 -2.64 16.70 11.78
CA ASN A 167 -3.24 15.50 11.20
C ASN A 167 -4.64 15.86 10.66
N PRO A 168 -4.83 15.94 9.34
CA PRO A 168 -6.14 16.29 8.77
C PRO A 168 -7.21 15.20 8.95
N TYR A 169 -6.81 14.02 9.45
CA TYR A 169 -7.67 12.85 9.58
C TYR A 169 -7.91 12.42 11.04
N GLY A 170 -7.39 13.15 12.02
CA GLY A 170 -7.52 12.82 13.45
C GLY A 170 -7.24 14.03 14.36
N ASP A 171 -7.63 13.92 15.63
CA ASP A 171 -7.53 15.02 16.60
C ASP A 171 -6.10 15.26 17.12
N ALA A 172 -5.24 14.24 17.09
CA ALA A 172 -3.87 14.34 17.55
C ALA A 172 -2.90 14.60 16.39
N PRO A 173 -1.89 15.48 16.58
CA PRO A 173 -0.88 15.73 15.57
C PRO A 173 -0.06 14.45 15.28
N THR A 174 0.40 14.30 14.05
CA THR A 174 1.28 13.21 13.65
C THR A 174 2.74 13.56 13.94
N VAL A 175 3.43 12.68 14.67
CA VAL A 175 4.85 12.85 14.99
C VAL A 175 5.71 12.26 13.89
N ILE A 176 6.59 13.09 13.34
CA ILE A 176 7.59 12.68 12.34
C ILE A 176 8.94 12.56 13.05
N THR A 177 9.54 11.38 12.97
CA THR A 177 10.80 11.08 13.65
C THR A 177 11.99 11.10 12.68
N ARG A 178 13.19 11.33 13.21
CA ARG A 178 14.45 11.21 12.48
C ARG A 178 14.59 9.81 11.87
N ARG A 179 14.25 8.78 12.65
CA ARG A 179 14.28 7.38 12.19
C ARG A 179 13.43 7.16 10.94
N LEU A 180 12.21 7.70 10.89
CA LEU A 180 11.34 7.58 9.72
C LEU A 180 11.98 8.20 8.47
N ILE A 181 12.58 9.39 8.60
CA ILE A 181 13.24 10.08 7.47
C ILE A 181 14.50 9.35 7.04
N GLU A 182 15.38 8.98 7.97
CA GLU A 182 16.66 8.32 7.67
C GLU A 182 16.46 6.94 7.07
N ASP A 183 15.55 6.12 7.62
CA ASP A 183 15.20 4.82 7.05
C ASP A 183 14.55 4.97 5.67
N GLY A 184 13.65 5.94 5.51
CA GLY A 184 13.02 6.19 4.22
C GLY A 184 14.03 6.47 3.10
N ARG A 185 15.16 7.13 3.39
CA ARG A 185 16.27 7.33 2.43
C ARG A 185 16.89 6.02 1.96
N ALA A 186 16.91 4.99 2.80
CA ALA A 186 17.38 3.66 2.44
C ALA A 186 16.36 2.87 1.61
N GLN A 187 15.10 3.30 1.59
CA GLN A 187 13.97 2.61 0.94
C GLN A 187 13.54 3.26 -0.39
N LEU A 188 14.26 4.26 -0.91
CA LEU A 188 13.87 4.98 -2.12
C LEU A 188 13.72 4.04 -3.33
N VAL A 189 12.65 4.24 -4.11
CA VAL A 189 12.34 3.42 -5.30
C VAL A 189 12.40 4.22 -6.60
N LEU A 190 12.35 5.54 -6.53
CA LEU A 190 12.40 6.42 -7.72
C LEU A 190 13.82 6.95 -8.01
N ARG A 191 14.87 6.26 -7.57
CA ARG A 191 16.28 6.62 -7.79
C ARG A 191 17.04 5.61 -8.63
N SER A 192 16.46 4.44 -8.90
CA SER A 192 17.04 3.36 -9.71
C SER A 192 15.93 2.68 -10.50
N ALA A 193 16.29 1.98 -11.57
CA ALA A 193 15.33 1.24 -12.41
C ALA A 193 14.40 0.36 -11.59
N LEU A 194 13.10 0.47 -11.83
CA LEU A 194 12.06 -0.29 -11.15
C LEU A 194 11.36 -1.20 -12.15
N ARG A 195 11.89 -2.42 -12.27
CA ARG A 195 11.40 -3.44 -13.21
C ARG A 195 10.29 -4.24 -12.56
N LEU A 196 9.09 -4.13 -13.13
CA LEU A 196 7.92 -4.85 -12.66
C LEU A 196 7.35 -5.70 -13.82
N PRO A 197 7.66 -7.02 -13.86
CA PRO A 197 7.25 -7.91 -14.95
C PRO A 197 5.81 -8.41 -14.78
N PHE A 198 4.88 -7.52 -14.50
CA PHE A 198 3.47 -7.79 -14.31
C PHE A 198 2.65 -6.51 -14.51
N PRO A 199 1.32 -6.60 -14.71
CA PRO A 199 0.47 -5.42 -14.90
C PRO A 199 0.51 -4.46 -13.71
N VAL A 200 0.63 -3.14 -14.00
CA VAL A 200 0.57 -2.07 -13.01
C VAL A 200 -0.57 -1.12 -13.36
N ARG A 201 -1.43 -0.86 -12.40
CA ARG A 201 -2.56 0.08 -12.52
C ARG A 201 -2.45 1.15 -11.45
N LEU A 202 -2.28 2.39 -11.87
CA LEU A 202 -2.19 3.54 -10.98
C LEU A 202 -3.48 4.35 -11.08
N LEU A 203 -4.07 4.71 -9.95
CA LEU A 203 -5.24 5.58 -9.84
C LEU A 203 -4.86 6.82 -9.05
N HIS A 204 -5.16 8.01 -9.56
CA HIS A 204 -4.80 9.26 -8.89
C HIS A 204 -5.88 10.32 -9.06
N GLY A 205 -6.25 11.00 -7.97
CA GLY A 205 -7.22 12.09 -7.99
C GLY A 205 -6.61 13.40 -8.45
N THR A 206 -7.29 14.15 -9.31
CA THR A 206 -6.75 15.45 -9.77
C THR A 206 -6.90 16.58 -8.74
N ALA A 207 -7.69 16.37 -7.68
CA ALA A 207 -7.83 17.28 -6.55
C ALA A 207 -7.10 16.75 -5.29
N ASP A 208 -6.15 15.82 -5.46
CA ASP A 208 -5.31 15.32 -4.37
C ASP A 208 -4.39 16.43 -3.86
N ALA A 209 -4.65 16.87 -2.61
CA ALA A 209 -3.89 17.92 -1.94
C ALA A 209 -2.70 17.37 -1.12
N ASP A 210 -2.68 16.06 -0.84
CA ASP A 210 -1.64 15.42 -0.04
C ASP A 210 -0.49 14.90 -0.91
N VAL A 211 -0.84 14.29 -2.07
CA VAL A 211 0.11 13.76 -3.04
C VAL A 211 -0.18 14.37 -4.42
N PRO A 212 0.66 15.29 -4.88
CA PRO A 212 0.46 15.93 -6.19
C PRO A 212 0.41 14.92 -7.34
N VAL A 213 -0.45 15.14 -8.34
CA VAL A 213 -0.55 14.31 -9.56
C VAL A 213 0.82 14.06 -10.22
N ALA A 214 1.73 15.03 -10.12
CA ALA A 214 3.09 14.92 -10.64
C ALA A 214 3.84 13.69 -10.09
N VAL A 215 3.53 13.25 -8.85
CA VAL A 215 4.12 12.02 -8.26
C VAL A 215 3.64 10.78 -9.01
N GLY A 216 2.34 10.69 -9.31
CA GLY A 216 1.77 9.59 -10.10
C GLY A 216 2.32 9.54 -11.53
N LEU A 217 2.48 10.70 -12.18
CA LEU A 217 3.09 10.81 -13.50
C LEU A 217 4.57 10.42 -13.49
N ARG A 218 5.32 10.88 -12.48
CA ARG A 218 6.72 10.50 -12.29
C ARG A 218 6.85 8.99 -12.04
N LEU A 219 6.00 8.41 -11.20
CA LEU A 219 5.99 6.97 -10.96
C LEU A 219 5.75 6.21 -12.26
N LEU A 220 4.70 6.56 -13.03
CA LEU A 220 4.41 5.91 -14.31
C LEU A 220 5.60 5.98 -15.27
N ALA A 221 6.22 7.15 -15.42
CA ALA A 221 7.38 7.35 -16.31
C ALA A 221 8.62 6.59 -15.82
N HIS A 222 8.73 6.31 -14.52
CA HIS A 222 9.86 5.63 -13.91
C HIS A 222 9.77 4.09 -13.99
N LEU A 223 8.55 3.55 -14.11
CA LEU A 223 8.33 2.11 -14.17
C LEU A 223 8.89 1.51 -15.46
N GLU A 224 9.67 0.43 -15.34
CA GLU A 224 10.01 -0.45 -16.45
C GLU A 224 9.03 -1.63 -16.46
N SER A 225 7.85 -1.41 -17.04
CA SER A 225 6.80 -2.41 -17.19
C SER A 225 6.10 -2.23 -18.53
N ASP A 226 5.89 -3.32 -19.27
CA ASP A 226 5.23 -3.31 -20.58
C ASP A 226 3.72 -3.07 -20.49
N ASP A 227 3.12 -3.26 -19.30
CA ASP A 227 1.69 -3.06 -19.06
C ASP A 227 1.45 -2.18 -17.80
N ALA A 228 1.88 -0.93 -17.88
CA ALA A 228 1.63 0.08 -16.84
C ALA A 228 0.65 1.15 -17.35
N ARG A 229 -0.35 1.52 -16.53
CA ARG A 229 -1.34 2.56 -16.84
C ARG A 229 -1.59 3.44 -15.63
N LEU A 230 -1.78 4.74 -15.88
CA LEU A 230 -2.24 5.70 -14.89
C LEU A 230 -3.60 6.27 -15.30
N THR A 231 -4.58 6.13 -14.44
CA THR A 231 -5.90 6.74 -14.57
C THR A 231 -6.00 7.96 -13.66
N LEU A 232 -6.17 9.14 -14.26
CA LEU A 232 -6.45 10.38 -13.53
C LEU A 232 -7.96 10.55 -13.35
N VAL A 233 -8.42 10.65 -12.11
CA VAL A 233 -9.83 10.82 -11.75
C VAL A 233 -10.10 12.28 -11.45
N LYS A 234 -10.77 12.98 -12.36
CA LYS A 234 -11.04 14.42 -12.23
C LYS A 234 -11.89 14.71 -10.98
N GLY A 235 -11.39 15.61 -10.15
CA GLY A 235 -12.05 16.08 -8.94
C GLY A 235 -11.97 15.16 -7.74
N ALA A 236 -11.41 13.95 -7.88
CA ALA A 236 -11.20 13.07 -6.74
C ALA A 236 -10.05 13.57 -5.84
N ASP A 237 -10.23 13.44 -4.54
CA ASP A 237 -9.26 13.78 -3.50
C ASP A 237 -8.24 12.66 -3.24
N HIS A 238 -7.35 12.86 -2.25
CA HIS A 238 -6.36 11.85 -1.83
C HIS A 238 -7.00 10.54 -1.34
N ARG A 239 -8.16 10.63 -0.69
CA ARG A 239 -8.82 9.45 -0.10
C ARG A 239 -9.30 8.45 -1.16
N MET A 240 -9.69 8.93 -2.36
CA MET A 240 -10.19 8.06 -3.44
C MET A 240 -11.25 7.06 -2.94
N SER A 241 -12.17 7.52 -2.06
CA SER A 241 -13.09 6.67 -1.33
C SER A 241 -14.57 6.86 -1.71
N GLY A 242 -14.86 7.67 -2.72
CA GLY A 242 -16.19 7.79 -3.28
C GLY A 242 -16.62 6.52 -4.03
N ALA A 243 -17.92 6.32 -4.24
CA ALA A 243 -18.45 5.13 -4.89
C ALA A 243 -17.85 4.88 -6.29
N ARG A 244 -17.58 5.96 -7.05
CA ARG A 244 -16.95 5.91 -8.38
C ARG A 244 -15.49 5.44 -8.28
N GLU A 245 -14.74 5.99 -7.35
CA GLU A 245 -13.32 5.68 -7.13
C GLU A 245 -13.16 4.24 -6.63
N LEU A 246 -14.04 3.78 -5.75
CA LEU A 246 -14.07 2.41 -5.26
C LEU A 246 -14.37 1.40 -6.40
N ALA A 247 -15.30 1.73 -7.30
CA ALA A 247 -15.60 0.90 -8.46
C ALA A 247 -14.40 0.84 -9.44
N LEU A 248 -13.73 1.97 -9.68
CA LEU A 248 -12.51 2.03 -10.52
C LEU A 248 -11.37 1.21 -9.89
N MET A 249 -11.22 1.25 -8.57
CA MET A 249 -10.23 0.44 -7.87
C MET A 249 -10.51 -1.05 -8.02
N THR A 250 -11.75 -1.48 -7.87
CA THR A 250 -12.15 -2.87 -8.11
C THR A 250 -11.84 -3.30 -9.53
N GLN A 251 -12.21 -2.50 -10.53
CA GLN A 251 -11.92 -2.77 -11.94
C GLN A 251 -10.42 -2.87 -12.21
N ALA A 252 -9.60 -2.01 -11.60
CA ALA A 252 -8.15 -2.06 -11.72
C ALA A 252 -7.56 -3.36 -11.16
N VAL A 253 -8.11 -3.87 -10.05
CA VAL A 253 -7.72 -5.17 -9.48
C VAL A 253 -8.09 -6.32 -10.42
N GLU A 254 -9.27 -6.29 -11.02
CA GLU A 254 -9.71 -7.29 -11.99
C GLU A 254 -8.82 -7.29 -13.23
N ASP A 255 -8.54 -6.11 -13.81
CA ASP A 255 -7.68 -5.95 -14.97
C ASP A 255 -6.24 -6.43 -14.70
N ALA A 256 -5.66 -6.06 -13.56
CA ALA A 256 -4.34 -6.55 -13.14
C ALA A 256 -4.30 -8.07 -12.92
N SER A 257 -5.44 -8.68 -12.56
CA SER A 257 -5.54 -10.12 -12.32
C SER A 257 -5.65 -10.95 -13.59
N GLN A 258 -6.38 -10.46 -14.59
CA GLN A 258 -6.65 -11.20 -15.84
C GLN A 258 -5.41 -11.27 -16.72
N ASN A 259 -4.64 -10.19 -16.79
CA ASN A 259 -3.43 -10.13 -17.61
C ASN A 259 -2.24 -10.90 -16.99
N ALA A 260 -2.34 -11.26 -15.71
CA ALA A 260 -1.33 -12.10 -15.04
C ALA A 260 -1.23 -13.54 -15.60
N SER A 261 -2.27 -14.03 -16.28
CA SER A 261 -2.33 -15.38 -16.87
C SER A 261 -1.68 -15.47 -18.27
N GLY A 262 -1.37 -14.35 -18.91
CA GLY A 262 -0.74 -14.30 -20.24
C GLY A 262 0.77 -14.01 -20.22
N TRP A 263 1.37 -13.79 -19.05
CA TRP A 263 2.79 -13.45 -18.95
C TRP A 263 3.67 -14.71 -18.96
N PRO A 264 4.76 -14.78 -19.78
CA PRO A 264 5.66 -15.94 -19.81
C PRO A 264 6.30 -16.16 -18.41
N ARG A 265 6.41 -17.42 -18.04
CA ARG A 265 7.06 -17.90 -16.80
C ARG A 265 8.56 -17.73 -16.88
#